data_b3a8e6b074a29373ecd5b4303eb14ee9
#
_entry.id   b3a8e6b074a29373ecd5b4303eb14ee9
#
_cell.length_a   1.000
_cell.length_b   1.000
_cell.length_c   1.000
_cell.angle_alpha   90.00
_cell.angle_beta   90.00
_cell.angle_gamma   90.00
#
_symmetry.space_group_name_H-M   'P 1'
#
loop_
_entity.id
_entity.type
_entity.pdbx_description
1 polymer ?
#
loop_
_entity_poly.entity_id
_entity_poly.type
_entity_poly.pdbx_seq_one_letter_code
_entity_poly.pdbx_strand_id
1 'polypeptide(L)'
;MLGNLVASLIAAESLVTTETKAKALRPVAEKCITAAVKGGVYRQRNVVALIRDKDMAHKLFEEIGPRYSDRPGGYTRILKLGPRQGDSAPMARIELV
;
A
#
# COMPACT_ATOMS: atom_id res chain seq x y z
N MET A 1 -6.27 2.29 11.37
CA MET A 1 -7.00 1.42 10.42
C MET A 1 -6.32 1.34 9.06
N LEU A 2 -6.01 2.46 8.42
CA LEU A 2 -5.32 2.43 7.13
C LEU A 2 -3.91 1.84 7.23
N GLY A 3 -3.23 2.04 8.36
CA GLY A 3 -1.90 1.47 8.57
C GLY A 3 -1.89 -0.05 8.47
N ASN A 4 -2.92 -0.71 9.02
CA ASN A 4 -3.05 -2.17 8.92
C ASN A 4 -3.28 -2.62 7.48
N LEU A 5 -4.06 -1.85 6.71
CA LEU A 5 -4.30 -2.16 5.30
C LEU A 5 -3.03 -1.97 4.46
N VAL A 6 -2.24 -0.94 4.76
CA VAL A 6 -0.95 -0.74 4.09
C VAL A 6 -0.02 -1.91 4.38
N ALA A 7 0.07 -2.34 5.64
CA ALA A 7 0.91 -3.48 6.02
C ALA A 7 0.47 -4.74 5.27
N SER A 8 -0.83 -4.99 5.18
CA SER A 8 -1.36 -6.15 4.46
C SER A 8 -1.04 -6.07 2.96
N LEU A 9 -1.16 -4.88 2.37
CA LEU A 9 -0.83 -4.69 0.96
C LEU A 9 0.65 -4.97 0.69
N ILE A 10 1.53 -4.49 1.56
CA ILE A 10 2.97 -4.72 1.42
C ILE A 10 3.30 -6.20 1.57
N ALA A 11 2.68 -6.88 2.54
CA ALA A 11 2.95 -8.28 2.79
C ALA A 11 2.59 -9.17 1.61
N ALA A 12 1.39 -8.99 1.05
CA ALA A 12 0.89 -9.83 -0.03
C ALA A 12 1.05 -9.20 -1.42
N GLU A 13 1.38 -7.92 -1.48
CA GLU A 13 1.50 -7.11 -2.70
C GLU A 13 0.18 -6.94 -3.44
N SER A 14 -0.91 -7.44 -2.89
CA SER A 14 -2.27 -7.20 -3.38
C SER A 14 -3.25 -7.35 -2.23
N LEU A 15 -4.38 -6.68 -2.33
CA LEU A 15 -5.38 -6.68 -1.27
C LEU A 15 -6.76 -6.49 -1.88
N VAL A 16 -7.72 -7.36 -1.51
CA VAL A 16 -9.11 -7.22 -1.91
C VAL A 16 -9.86 -6.54 -0.78
N THR A 17 -10.55 -5.45 -1.09
CA THR A 17 -11.31 -4.68 -0.12
C THR A 17 -12.46 -3.96 -0.85
N THR A 18 -13.25 -3.17 -0.13
CA THR A 18 -14.28 -2.37 -0.77
C THR A 18 -13.63 -1.29 -1.65
N GLU A 19 -14.34 -0.89 -2.70
CA GLU A 19 -13.84 0.14 -3.61
C GLU A 19 -13.53 1.44 -2.88
N THR A 20 -14.37 1.83 -1.93
CA THR A 20 -14.16 3.04 -1.13
C THR A 20 -12.87 2.97 -0.32
N LYS A 21 -12.62 1.83 0.33
CA LYS A 21 -11.39 1.64 1.12
C LYS A 21 -10.16 1.59 0.21
N ALA A 22 -10.27 0.96 -0.95
CA ALA A 22 -9.16 0.90 -1.91
C ALA A 22 -8.77 2.30 -2.38
N LYS A 23 -9.75 3.14 -2.68
CA LYS A 23 -9.51 4.53 -3.09
C LYS A 23 -8.89 5.37 -1.98
N ALA A 24 -9.29 5.13 -0.73
CA ALA A 24 -8.70 5.82 0.42
C ALA A 24 -7.29 5.32 0.71
N LEU A 25 -7.02 4.04 0.50
CA LEU A 25 -5.73 3.42 0.76
C LEU A 25 -4.67 3.84 -0.24
N ARG A 26 -5.04 4.01 -1.50
CA ARG A 26 -4.08 4.28 -2.57
C ARG A 26 -3.15 5.46 -2.29
N PRO A 27 -3.64 6.65 -1.93
CA PRO A 27 -2.73 7.77 -1.64
C PRO A 27 -1.76 7.49 -0.50
N VAL A 28 -2.23 6.79 0.54
CA VAL A 28 -1.39 6.45 1.70
C VAL A 28 -0.31 5.46 1.29
N ALA A 29 -0.68 4.42 0.55
CA ALA A 29 0.28 3.43 0.06
C ALA A 29 1.31 4.06 -0.88
N GLU A 30 0.87 4.94 -1.78
CA GLU A 30 1.78 5.65 -2.70
C GLU A 30 2.77 6.50 -1.94
N LYS A 31 2.35 7.20 -0.89
CA LYS A 31 3.25 8.00 -0.05
C LYS A 31 4.28 7.12 0.65
N CYS A 32 3.87 5.98 1.16
CA CYS A 32 4.78 5.06 1.83
C CYS A 32 5.84 4.54 0.86
N ILE A 33 5.44 4.16 -0.36
CA ILE A 33 6.36 3.66 -1.37
C ILE A 33 7.31 4.77 -1.83
N THR A 34 6.79 5.98 -2.03
CA THR A 34 7.63 7.13 -2.38
C THR A 34 8.69 7.40 -1.31
N ALA A 35 8.30 7.33 -0.03
CA ALA A 35 9.24 7.49 1.07
C ALA A 35 10.31 6.41 1.05
N ALA A 36 9.93 5.18 0.73
CA ALA A 36 10.88 4.06 0.62
C ALA A 36 11.84 4.24 -0.56
N VAL A 37 11.34 4.73 -1.69
CA VAL A 37 12.17 5.00 -2.87
C VAL A 37 13.21 6.06 -2.56
N LYS A 38 12.79 7.14 -1.90
CA LYS A 38 13.70 8.24 -1.53
C LYS A 38 14.63 7.86 -0.39
N GLY A 39 14.16 6.99 0.51
CA GLY A 39 14.98 6.50 1.63
C GLY A 39 15.21 7.55 2.71
N GLY A 40 16.13 7.21 3.64
CA GLY A 40 16.51 8.09 4.74
C GLY A 40 15.86 7.68 6.05
N VAL A 41 16.60 7.86 7.16
CA VAL A 41 16.15 7.47 8.50
C VAL A 41 14.87 8.20 8.90
N TYR A 42 14.77 9.48 8.56
CA TYR A 42 13.60 10.29 8.89
C TYR A 42 12.33 9.73 8.24
N ARG A 43 12.41 9.40 6.95
CA ARG A 43 11.27 8.84 6.23
C ARG A 43 10.92 7.45 6.74
N GLN A 44 11.93 6.65 7.08
CA GLN A 44 11.72 5.33 7.65
C GLN A 44 10.95 5.40 8.97
N ARG A 45 11.30 6.34 9.85
CA ARG A 45 10.60 6.53 11.10
C ARG A 45 9.15 6.92 10.92
N ASN A 46 8.86 7.78 9.96
CA ASN A 46 7.50 8.19 9.65
C ASN A 46 6.66 7.02 9.14
N VAL A 47 7.22 6.18 8.29
CA VAL A 47 6.53 5.01 7.76
C VAL A 47 6.28 3.99 8.87
N VAL A 48 7.27 3.73 9.74
CA VAL A 48 7.10 2.82 10.87
C VAL A 48 5.97 3.29 11.78
N ALA A 49 5.90 4.60 12.06
CA ALA A 49 4.84 5.16 12.88
C ALA A 49 3.47 4.99 12.25
N LEU A 50 3.38 5.13 10.93
CA LEU A 50 2.11 4.99 10.21
C LEU A 50 1.67 3.53 10.12
N ILE A 51 2.56 2.63 9.74
CA ILE A 51 2.26 1.21 9.53
C ILE A 51 2.15 0.46 10.85
N ARG A 52 2.98 0.81 11.82
CA ARG A 52 3.06 0.16 13.14
C ARG A 52 3.45 -1.32 13.06
N ASP A 53 4.10 -1.69 11.98
CA ASP A 53 4.58 -3.06 11.76
C ASP A 53 6.02 -2.94 11.24
N LYS A 54 6.97 -3.23 12.12
CA LYS A 54 8.39 -3.07 11.80
C LYS A 54 8.83 -3.99 10.66
N ASP A 55 8.29 -5.21 10.60
CA ASP A 55 8.66 -6.17 9.58
C ASP A 55 8.20 -5.71 8.20
N MET A 56 7.00 -5.18 8.12
CA MET A 56 6.46 -4.68 6.86
C MET A 56 7.13 -3.38 6.44
N ALA A 57 7.45 -2.51 7.39
CA ALA A 57 8.22 -1.30 7.10
C ALA A 57 9.60 -1.66 6.58
N HIS A 58 10.25 -2.66 7.18
CA HIS A 58 11.55 -3.15 6.74
C HIS A 58 11.47 -3.70 5.31
N LYS A 59 10.47 -4.51 5.02
CA LYS A 59 10.23 -5.03 3.67
C LYS A 59 10.04 -3.89 2.68
N LEU A 60 9.26 -2.87 3.06
CA LEU A 60 8.98 -1.72 2.21
C LEU A 60 10.29 -1.02 1.81
N PHE A 61 11.17 -0.76 2.76
CA PHE A 61 12.41 -0.05 2.47
C PHE A 61 13.47 -0.91 1.79
N GLU A 62 13.51 -2.21 2.07
CA GLU A 62 14.55 -3.09 1.54
C GLU A 62 14.19 -3.78 0.23
N GLU A 63 12.90 -4.09 0.02
CA GLU A 63 12.47 -4.82 -1.16
C GLU A 63 11.64 -3.95 -2.11
N ILE A 64 10.64 -3.26 -1.57
CA ILE A 64 9.69 -2.52 -2.41
C ILE A 64 10.30 -1.23 -2.94
N GLY A 65 11.00 -0.47 -2.09
CA GLY A 65 11.64 0.77 -2.49
C GLY A 65 12.59 0.60 -3.66
N PRO A 66 13.57 -0.30 -3.57
CA PRO A 66 14.50 -0.55 -4.69
C PRO A 66 13.81 -1.00 -5.98
N ARG A 67 12.70 -1.74 -5.86
CA ARG A 67 11.95 -2.22 -7.01
C ARG A 67 11.43 -1.06 -7.87
N TYR A 68 11.08 0.05 -7.24
CA TYR A 68 10.49 1.20 -7.91
C TYR A 68 11.41 2.41 -7.99
N SER A 69 12.70 2.22 -7.81
CA SER A 69 13.66 3.32 -7.77
C SER A 69 13.66 4.18 -9.04
N ASP A 70 13.31 3.60 -10.18
CA ASP A 70 13.27 4.29 -11.47
C ASP A 70 11.90 4.87 -11.81
N ARG A 71 10.91 4.70 -10.94
CA ARG A 71 9.53 5.10 -11.22
C ARG A 71 9.13 6.30 -10.36
N PRO A 72 8.69 7.40 -10.97
CA PRO A 72 8.34 8.62 -10.21
C PRO A 72 6.94 8.63 -9.62
N GLY A 73 6.24 7.51 -9.59
CA GLY A 73 4.89 7.37 -9.07
C GLY A 73 4.17 6.23 -9.76
N GLY A 74 2.86 6.08 -9.49
CA GLY A 74 2.06 5.04 -10.12
C GLY A 74 2.48 3.63 -9.71
N TYR A 75 2.71 3.44 -8.42
CA TYR A 75 3.16 2.14 -7.90
C TYR A 75 2.03 1.15 -7.68
N THR A 76 0.80 1.62 -7.67
CA THR A 76 -0.36 0.78 -7.40
C THR A 76 -1.42 0.96 -8.47
N ARG A 77 -2.29 -0.04 -8.60
CA ARG A 77 -3.46 0.06 -9.45
C ARG A 77 -4.66 -0.55 -8.74
N ILE A 78 -5.85 -0.10 -9.11
CA ILE A 78 -7.10 -0.57 -8.55
C ILE A 78 -7.90 -1.24 -9.66
N LEU A 79 -8.31 -2.50 -9.43
CA LEU A 79 -9.16 -3.26 -10.35
C LEU A 79 -10.52 -3.43 -9.70
N LYS A 80 -11.57 -3.02 -10.39
CA LYS A 80 -12.94 -3.18 -9.90
C LYS A 80 -13.37 -4.64 -10.06
N LEU A 81 -13.88 -5.24 -8.99
CA LEU A 81 -14.28 -6.64 -8.97
C LEU A 81 -15.79 -6.85 -9.01
N GLY A 82 -16.57 -5.78 -8.90
CA GLY A 82 -18.01 -5.87 -8.85
C GLY A 82 -18.55 -6.00 -7.44
N PRO A 83 -19.87 -6.19 -7.27
CA PRO A 83 -20.49 -6.21 -5.94
C PRO A 83 -20.15 -7.47 -5.17
N ARG A 84 -20.01 -7.29 -3.85
CA ARG A 84 -19.78 -8.40 -2.93
C ARG A 84 -21.10 -9.15 -2.70
N GLN A 85 -21.01 -10.47 -2.62
CA GLN A 85 -22.17 -11.30 -2.32
C GLN A 85 -22.64 -11.01 -0.89
N GLY A 86 -23.94 -10.87 -0.72
CA GLY A 86 -24.57 -10.59 0.56
C GLY A 86 -25.07 -9.16 0.68
N ASP A 87 -24.17 -8.17 0.72
CA ASP A 87 -24.53 -6.76 0.88
C ASP A 87 -24.37 -5.92 -0.39
N SER A 88 -23.93 -6.53 -1.48
CA SER A 88 -23.72 -5.87 -2.78
C SER A 88 -22.73 -4.70 -2.72
N ALA A 89 -21.88 -4.63 -1.72
CA ALA A 89 -20.86 -3.58 -1.63
C ALA A 89 -19.88 -3.72 -2.81
N PRO A 90 -19.57 -2.63 -3.52
CA PRO A 90 -18.61 -2.71 -4.61
C PRO A 90 -17.21 -3.03 -4.08
N MET A 91 -16.60 -4.06 -4.65
CA MET A 91 -15.29 -4.55 -4.25
C MET A 91 -14.24 -4.17 -5.27
N ALA A 92 -13.00 -4.08 -4.79
CA ALA A 92 -11.87 -3.76 -5.65
C ALA A 92 -10.62 -4.47 -5.13
N ARG A 93 -9.70 -4.72 -6.04
CA ARG A 93 -8.36 -5.18 -5.68
C ARG A 93 -7.39 -4.03 -5.91
N ILE A 94 -6.64 -3.68 -4.87
CA ILE A 94 -5.51 -2.77 -5.00
C ILE A 94 -4.25 -3.63 -5.00
N GLU A 95 -3.35 -3.38 -5.94
CA GLU A 95 -2.14 -4.19 -6.07
C GLU A 95 -0.95 -3.34 -6.48
N LEU A 96 0.24 -3.81 -6.11
CA LEU A 96 1.49 -3.20 -6.55
C LEU A 96 1.75 -3.61 -8.01
N VAL A 97 2.11 -2.63 -8.80
CA VAL A 97 2.33 -2.83 -10.24
C VAL A 97 3.73 -3.37 -10.54
#